data_d980a1383ca4ce7fd535440e72068277
#
_entry.id   d980a1383ca4ce7fd535440e72068277
#
_cell.length_a   1.000
_cell.length_b   1.000
_cell.length_c   1.000
_cell.angle_alpha   90.00
_cell.angle_beta   90.00
_cell.angle_gamma   90.00
#
_symmetry.space_group_name_H-M   'P 1'
#
loop_
_entity.id
_entity.type
_entity.pdbx_description
1 polymer ?
#
loop_
_entity_poly.entity_id
_entity_poly.type
_entity_poly.pdbx_seq_one_letter_code
_entity_poly.pdbx_strand_id
1 'polypeptide(L)'
;MLFDKTLLQKMLGNALVAVESQLAMLNQLDAATGDGDHGTAILAAMKAANAAAQNEGTLKATLEKIGWDIMSNTSGSTSALMGSFFIGMSDAISEEELDSVQTITMFESGLAKMRASTRANVGDKTLMDALIPAIAAMTTLKEQATDLDDVLVAAAEAALKGANSTKDLVAKFGRAKNLGERSRGSLDAGAVSTALIYRAYADAVK
;
A
#
# COMPACT_ATOMS: atom_id res chain seq x y z
N MET A 1 17.14 -4.21 -12.91
CA MET A 1 15.80 -3.99 -13.54
C MET A 1 15.40 -2.55 -13.33
N LEU A 2 14.74 -1.91 -14.32
CA LEU A 2 14.17 -0.55 -14.16
C LEU A 2 12.68 -0.66 -13.83
N PHE A 3 12.17 0.32 -13.06
CA PHE A 3 10.74 0.48 -12.83
C PHE A 3 10.16 1.33 -13.96
N ASP A 4 9.18 0.78 -14.64
CA ASP A 4 8.46 1.42 -15.74
C ASP A 4 6.96 1.16 -15.62
N LYS A 5 6.19 1.65 -16.56
CA LYS A 5 4.75 1.43 -16.62
C LYS A 5 4.39 -0.06 -16.78
N THR A 6 5.20 -0.84 -17.48
CA THR A 6 4.96 -2.28 -17.67
C THR A 6 5.08 -3.03 -16.34
N LEU A 7 6.13 -2.71 -15.57
CA LEU A 7 6.30 -3.29 -14.24
C LEU A 7 5.18 -2.83 -13.28
N LEU A 8 4.78 -1.55 -13.32
CA LEU A 8 3.65 -1.06 -12.54
C LEU A 8 2.36 -1.84 -12.84
N GLN A 9 2.06 -2.08 -14.12
CA GLN A 9 0.90 -2.88 -14.54
C GLN A 9 0.96 -4.31 -13.99
N LYS A 10 2.13 -4.97 -14.06
CA LYS A 10 2.34 -6.31 -13.51
C LYS A 10 2.16 -6.33 -11.98
N MET A 11 2.72 -5.35 -11.29
CA MET A 11 2.58 -5.19 -9.83
C MET A 11 1.11 -5.04 -9.42
N LEU A 12 0.37 -4.15 -10.08
CA LEU A 12 -1.04 -3.91 -9.79
C LEU A 12 -1.93 -5.11 -10.15
N GLY A 13 -1.64 -5.80 -11.26
CA GLY A 13 -2.31 -7.04 -11.63
C GLY A 13 -2.13 -8.13 -10.58
N ASN A 14 -0.90 -8.36 -10.11
CA ASN A 14 -0.60 -9.31 -9.05
C ASN A 14 -1.28 -8.91 -7.72
N ALA A 15 -1.28 -7.61 -7.38
CA ALA A 15 -1.93 -7.11 -6.17
C ALA A 15 -3.46 -7.29 -6.21
N LEU A 16 -4.08 -7.06 -7.37
CA LEU A 16 -5.50 -7.31 -7.57
C LEU A 16 -5.85 -8.78 -7.31
N VAL A 17 -5.12 -9.70 -7.91
CA VAL A 17 -5.32 -11.15 -7.71
C VAL A 17 -5.10 -11.56 -6.24
N ALA A 18 -4.05 -11.04 -5.60
CA ALA A 18 -3.76 -11.33 -4.20
C ALA A 18 -4.89 -10.85 -3.28
N VAL A 19 -5.36 -9.62 -3.45
CA VAL A 19 -6.46 -9.05 -2.65
C VAL A 19 -7.77 -9.80 -2.90
N GLU A 20 -8.09 -10.11 -4.16
CA GLU A 20 -9.31 -10.84 -4.52
C GLU A 20 -9.34 -12.24 -3.88
N SER A 21 -8.21 -12.95 -3.89
CA SER A 21 -8.09 -14.27 -3.26
C SER A 21 -8.25 -14.25 -1.74
N GLN A 22 -8.01 -13.10 -1.10
CA GLN A 22 -8.08 -12.93 0.36
C GLN A 22 -9.26 -12.07 0.82
N LEU A 23 -10.22 -11.77 -0.08
CA LEU A 23 -11.37 -10.90 0.19
C LEU A 23 -12.12 -11.27 1.48
N ALA A 24 -12.48 -12.54 1.61
CA ALA A 24 -13.24 -13.03 2.77
C ALA A 24 -12.47 -12.89 4.08
N MET A 25 -11.18 -13.19 4.06
CA MET A 25 -10.30 -13.08 5.23
C MET A 25 -10.14 -11.60 5.65
N LEU A 26 -9.94 -10.68 4.70
CA LEU A 26 -9.83 -9.25 4.99
C LEU A 26 -11.12 -8.68 5.57
N ASN A 27 -12.29 -9.07 5.05
CA ASN A 27 -13.58 -8.69 5.62
C ASN A 27 -13.77 -9.28 7.04
N GLN A 28 -13.36 -10.52 7.28
CA GLN A 28 -13.45 -11.14 8.60
C GLN A 28 -12.54 -10.45 9.63
N LEU A 29 -11.32 -10.05 9.24
CA LEU A 29 -10.41 -9.30 10.11
C LEU A 29 -11.04 -7.94 10.49
N ASP A 30 -11.62 -7.25 9.53
CA ASP A 30 -12.27 -5.98 9.77
C ASP A 30 -13.55 -6.13 10.63
N ALA A 31 -14.35 -7.17 10.40
CA ALA A 31 -15.54 -7.44 11.20
C ALA A 31 -15.25 -7.64 12.70
N ALA A 32 -14.02 -8.04 13.05
CA ALA A 32 -13.64 -8.18 14.46
C ALA A 32 -13.45 -6.81 15.15
N THR A 33 -13.22 -5.72 14.41
CA THR A 33 -12.90 -4.41 14.97
C THR A 33 -13.60 -3.23 14.27
N GLY A 34 -14.30 -3.49 13.16
CA GLY A 34 -14.96 -2.52 12.29
C GLY A 34 -16.34 -3.02 11.81
N ASP A 35 -16.66 -2.71 10.56
CA ASP A 35 -17.96 -3.05 9.92
C ASP A 35 -17.86 -4.21 8.91
N GLY A 36 -16.68 -4.79 8.73
CA GLY A 36 -16.49 -5.98 7.92
C GLY A 36 -16.41 -5.73 6.40
N ASP A 37 -16.14 -4.53 5.98
CA ASP A 37 -16.14 -4.15 4.55
C ASP A 37 -14.76 -3.85 3.96
N HIS A 38 -13.68 -3.90 4.76
CA HIS A 38 -12.33 -3.52 4.32
C HIS A 38 -11.85 -4.30 3.09
N GLY A 39 -12.06 -5.61 3.04
CA GLY A 39 -11.69 -6.41 1.88
C GLY A 39 -12.42 -5.98 0.61
N THR A 40 -13.71 -5.64 0.74
CA THR A 40 -14.51 -5.13 -0.38
C THR A 40 -14.01 -3.76 -0.85
N ALA A 41 -13.69 -2.87 0.08
CA ALA A 41 -13.18 -1.53 -0.23
C ALA A 41 -11.80 -1.60 -0.90
N ILE A 42 -10.87 -2.40 -0.38
CA ILE A 42 -9.53 -2.51 -0.96
C ILE A 42 -9.55 -3.24 -2.31
N LEU A 43 -10.43 -4.21 -2.52
CA LEU A 43 -10.62 -4.85 -3.82
C LEU A 43 -11.14 -3.85 -4.86
N ALA A 44 -12.08 -3.00 -4.49
CA ALA A 44 -12.57 -1.94 -5.38
C ALA A 44 -11.44 -0.95 -5.73
N ALA A 45 -10.60 -0.57 -4.76
CA ALA A 45 -9.44 0.28 -4.99
C ALA A 45 -8.42 -0.36 -5.93
N MET A 46 -8.13 -1.67 -5.76
CA MET A 46 -7.22 -2.40 -6.66
C MET A 46 -7.77 -2.56 -8.06
N LYS A 47 -9.07 -2.78 -8.22
CA LYS A 47 -9.74 -2.81 -9.53
C LYS A 47 -9.62 -1.46 -10.25
N ALA A 48 -9.88 -0.35 -9.55
CA ALA A 48 -9.72 1.00 -10.07
C ALA A 48 -8.25 1.27 -10.48
N ALA A 49 -7.29 0.94 -9.62
CA ALA A 49 -5.87 1.12 -9.89
C ALA A 49 -5.41 0.32 -11.12
N ASN A 50 -5.76 -0.97 -11.17
CA ASN A 50 -5.38 -1.84 -12.28
C ASN A 50 -6.01 -1.38 -13.60
N ALA A 51 -7.26 -0.95 -13.61
CA ALA A 51 -7.93 -0.43 -14.80
C ALA A 51 -7.29 0.90 -15.27
N ALA A 52 -6.98 1.81 -14.35
CA ALA A 52 -6.32 3.07 -14.67
C ALA A 52 -4.92 2.85 -15.28
N ALA A 53 -4.18 1.87 -14.80
CA ALA A 53 -2.84 1.54 -15.30
C ALA A 53 -2.83 1.03 -16.76
N GLN A 54 -3.95 0.51 -17.26
CA GLN A 54 -4.05 0.03 -18.65
C GLN A 54 -4.27 1.16 -19.66
N ASN A 55 -4.62 2.40 -19.21
CA ASN A 55 -4.83 3.50 -20.13
C ASN A 55 -3.50 3.96 -20.76
N GLU A 56 -3.57 4.54 -21.96
CA GLU A 56 -2.41 5.19 -22.57
C GLU A 56 -1.94 6.40 -21.74
N GLY A 57 -0.66 6.74 -21.83
CA GLY A 57 -0.07 7.88 -21.13
C GLY A 57 1.29 7.57 -20.52
N THR A 58 1.94 8.59 -20.00
CA THR A 58 3.22 8.51 -19.29
C THR A 58 3.08 7.80 -17.95
N LEU A 59 4.20 7.33 -17.39
CA LEU A 59 4.24 6.76 -16.05
C LEU A 59 3.66 7.74 -15.00
N LYS A 60 4.04 9.02 -15.09
CA LYS A 60 3.52 10.08 -14.21
C LYS A 60 2.00 10.21 -14.30
N ALA A 61 1.48 10.40 -15.51
CA ALA A 61 0.04 10.54 -15.74
C ALA A 61 -0.75 9.30 -15.32
N THR A 62 -0.16 8.12 -15.48
CA THR A 62 -0.75 6.85 -15.05
C THR A 62 -0.89 6.79 -13.53
N LEU A 63 0.17 7.12 -12.77
CA LEU A 63 0.13 7.14 -11.30
C LEU A 63 -0.86 8.18 -10.76
N GLU A 64 -0.88 9.38 -11.39
CA GLU A 64 -1.83 10.43 -11.04
C GLU A 64 -3.27 9.98 -11.28
N LYS A 65 -3.54 9.38 -12.44
CA LYS A 65 -4.86 8.83 -12.77
C LYS A 65 -5.28 7.71 -11.80
N ILE A 66 -4.38 6.80 -11.44
CA ILE A 66 -4.64 5.76 -10.44
C ILE A 66 -5.13 6.39 -9.14
N GLY A 67 -4.42 7.40 -8.66
CA GLY A 67 -4.78 8.07 -7.42
C GLY A 67 -6.17 8.70 -7.47
N TRP A 68 -6.50 9.40 -8.54
CA TRP A 68 -7.81 10.02 -8.73
C TRP A 68 -8.93 8.98 -8.93
N ASP A 69 -8.70 7.92 -9.68
CA ASP A 69 -9.69 6.87 -9.92
C ASP A 69 -10.01 6.10 -8.62
N ILE A 70 -9.02 5.82 -7.78
CA ILE A 70 -9.26 5.23 -6.46
C ILE A 70 -10.14 6.16 -5.62
N MET A 71 -9.80 7.44 -5.50
CA MET A 71 -10.57 8.38 -4.67
C MET A 71 -11.98 8.61 -5.18
N SER A 72 -12.19 8.58 -6.50
CA SER A 72 -13.48 8.86 -7.12
C SER A 72 -14.42 7.67 -7.16
N ASN A 73 -13.90 6.45 -7.28
CA ASN A 73 -14.67 5.23 -7.49
C ASN A 73 -14.84 4.38 -6.23
N THR A 74 -14.20 4.78 -5.12
CA THR A 74 -14.28 4.04 -3.86
C THR A 74 -14.58 4.99 -2.70
N SER A 75 -15.03 4.44 -1.58
CA SER A 75 -15.37 5.22 -0.39
C SER A 75 -14.53 4.81 0.81
N GLY A 76 -14.46 5.68 1.80
CA GLY A 76 -13.77 5.43 3.06
C GLY A 76 -12.37 6.03 3.15
N SER A 77 -11.85 6.08 4.37
CA SER A 77 -10.54 6.70 4.66
C SER A 77 -9.37 5.98 4.02
N THR A 78 -9.43 4.65 3.91
CA THR A 78 -8.38 3.84 3.28
C THR A 78 -8.20 4.20 1.81
N SER A 79 -9.31 4.37 1.09
CA SER A 79 -9.29 4.75 -0.33
C SER A 79 -8.70 6.13 -0.54
N ALA A 80 -9.09 7.11 0.29
CA ALA A 80 -8.53 8.46 0.23
C ALA A 80 -7.01 8.47 0.49
N LEU A 81 -6.54 7.71 1.49
CA LEU A 81 -5.12 7.57 1.80
C LEU A 81 -4.36 6.89 0.65
N MET A 82 -4.91 5.81 0.11
CA MET A 82 -4.29 5.07 -0.99
C MET A 82 -4.22 5.91 -2.28
N GLY A 83 -5.28 6.63 -2.61
CA GLY A 83 -5.28 7.55 -3.75
C GLY A 83 -4.24 8.66 -3.58
N SER A 84 -4.14 9.26 -2.37
CA SER A 84 -3.12 10.27 -2.08
C SER A 84 -1.70 9.71 -2.18
N PHE A 85 -1.48 8.44 -1.83
CA PHE A 85 -0.21 7.76 -2.00
C PHE A 85 0.22 7.70 -3.48
N PHE A 86 -0.65 7.26 -4.38
CA PHE A 86 -0.33 7.20 -5.82
C PHE A 86 -0.12 8.60 -6.42
N ILE A 87 -0.89 9.61 -6.02
CA ILE A 87 -0.65 11.00 -6.44
C ILE A 87 0.72 11.47 -5.91
N GLY A 88 1.10 11.13 -4.69
CA GLY A 88 2.42 11.44 -4.15
C GLY A 88 3.55 10.75 -4.92
N MET A 89 3.35 9.50 -5.35
CA MET A 89 4.30 8.83 -6.23
C MET A 89 4.47 9.58 -7.56
N SER A 90 3.39 10.07 -8.16
CA SER A 90 3.46 10.82 -9.43
C SER A 90 4.22 12.15 -9.29
N ASP A 91 4.20 12.79 -8.13
CA ASP A 91 4.90 14.06 -7.87
C ASP A 91 6.43 13.91 -8.01
N ALA A 92 6.98 12.71 -7.78
CA ALA A 92 8.42 12.42 -7.88
C ALA A 92 8.89 11.94 -9.27
N ILE A 93 7.98 11.79 -10.24
CA ILE A 93 8.31 11.26 -11.56
C ILE A 93 8.79 12.36 -12.50
N SER A 94 9.99 12.16 -13.06
CA SER A 94 10.58 13.00 -14.12
C SER A 94 10.89 12.21 -15.38
N GLU A 95 10.92 10.88 -15.33
CA GLU A 95 11.34 9.98 -16.41
C GLU A 95 10.35 8.81 -16.55
N GLU A 96 10.39 8.09 -17.67
CA GLU A 96 9.50 6.95 -17.92
C GLU A 96 10.07 5.63 -17.37
N GLU A 97 11.36 5.57 -17.12
CA GLU A 97 12.07 4.44 -16.56
C GLU A 97 12.89 4.92 -15.35
N LEU A 98 12.69 4.29 -14.21
CA LEU A 98 13.35 4.68 -12.96
C LEU A 98 14.31 3.58 -12.51
N ASP A 99 15.50 3.97 -12.08
CA ASP A 99 16.39 3.07 -11.34
C ASP A 99 15.85 2.79 -9.91
N SER A 100 16.58 1.96 -9.16
CA SER A 100 16.17 1.60 -7.79
C SER A 100 16.12 2.81 -6.87
N VAL A 101 17.05 3.76 -6.98
CA VAL A 101 17.12 4.99 -6.16
C VAL A 101 15.93 5.90 -6.46
N GLN A 102 15.62 6.10 -7.73
CA GLN A 102 14.50 6.90 -8.18
C GLN A 102 13.17 6.24 -7.78
N THR A 103 13.08 4.90 -7.89
CA THR A 103 11.92 4.13 -7.45
C THR A 103 11.68 4.28 -5.94
N ILE A 104 12.72 4.17 -5.12
CA ILE A 104 12.61 4.39 -3.67
C ILE A 104 12.11 5.81 -3.40
N THR A 105 12.67 6.81 -4.08
CA THR A 105 12.25 8.22 -3.94
C THR A 105 10.78 8.42 -4.29
N MET A 106 10.30 7.74 -5.32
CA MET A 106 8.88 7.73 -5.70
C MET A 106 7.99 7.19 -4.57
N PHE A 107 8.34 6.06 -3.97
CA PHE A 107 7.59 5.50 -2.83
C PHE A 107 7.65 6.39 -1.59
N GLU A 108 8.80 7.00 -1.29
CA GLU A 108 8.96 7.99 -0.21
C GLU A 108 8.03 9.19 -0.40
N SER A 109 7.94 9.72 -1.63
CA SER A 109 7.03 10.82 -1.98
C SER A 109 5.56 10.43 -1.77
N GLY A 110 5.19 9.21 -2.17
CA GLY A 110 3.87 8.64 -1.90
C GLY A 110 3.53 8.62 -0.41
N LEU A 111 4.44 8.10 0.42
CA LEU A 111 4.27 8.09 1.87
C LEU A 111 4.15 9.51 2.45
N ALA A 112 5.00 10.44 2.00
CA ALA A 112 4.97 11.82 2.48
C ALA A 112 3.61 12.48 2.22
N LYS A 113 3.05 12.30 1.02
CA LYS A 113 1.73 12.84 0.67
C LYS A 113 0.60 12.18 1.47
N MET A 114 0.64 10.86 1.65
CA MET A 114 -0.33 10.14 2.49
C MET A 114 -0.27 10.63 3.95
N ARG A 115 0.91 10.83 4.51
CA ARG A 115 1.11 11.35 5.89
C ARG A 115 0.58 12.77 6.09
N ALA A 116 0.47 13.58 5.06
CA ALA A 116 -0.17 14.88 5.15
C ALA A 116 -1.69 14.77 5.44
N SER A 117 -2.30 13.63 5.13
CA SER A 117 -3.75 13.37 5.30
C SER A 117 -4.08 12.56 6.56
N THR A 118 -3.08 12.07 7.31
CA THR A 118 -3.30 11.28 8.52
C THR A 118 -2.23 11.53 9.58
N ARG A 119 -2.63 11.41 10.85
CA ARG A 119 -1.69 11.44 11.99
C ARG A 119 -1.28 10.06 12.47
N ALA A 120 -1.82 8.99 11.87
CA ALA A 120 -1.51 7.62 12.24
C ALA A 120 -0.03 7.31 11.98
N ASN A 121 0.58 6.54 12.88
CA ASN A 121 1.99 6.16 12.84
C ASN A 121 2.16 4.69 13.22
N VAL A 122 3.38 4.19 13.17
CA VAL A 122 3.71 2.85 13.70
C VAL A 122 3.34 2.78 15.18
N GLY A 123 2.66 1.71 15.57
CA GLY A 123 2.12 1.51 16.93
C GLY A 123 0.69 1.99 17.13
N ASP A 124 0.01 2.42 16.07
CA ASP A 124 -1.37 2.93 16.13
C ASP A 124 -2.42 1.93 15.65
N LYS A 125 -2.00 0.75 15.17
CA LYS A 125 -2.83 -0.34 14.64
C LYS A 125 -3.64 0.12 13.44
N THR A 126 -2.92 0.44 12.36
CA THR A 126 -3.45 0.88 11.07
C THR A 126 -2.59 0.36 9.92
N LEU A 127 -2.98 0.62 8.66
CA LEU A 127 -2.15 0.34 7.48
C LEU A 127 -0.74 0.93 7.58
N MET A 128 -0.55 2.01 8.37
CA MET A 128 0.76 2.66 8.56
C MET A 128 1.77 1.78 9.28
N ASP A 129 1.30 0.81 10.08
CA ASP A 129 2.16 -0.19 10.74
C ASP A 129 2.86 -1.13 9.76
N ALA A 130 2.30 -1.31 8.56
CA ALA A 130 2.94 -2.05 7.48
C ALA A 130 3.65 -1.13 6.48
N LEU A 131 3.01 -0.02 6.09
CA LEU A 131 3.51 0.87 5.03
C LEU A 131 4.79 1.61 5.43
N ILE A 132 4.83 2.19 6.63
CA ILE A 132 6.03 2.94 7.08
C ILE A 132 7.26 2.02 7.16
N PRO A 133 7.20 0.83 7.80
CA PRO A 133 8.33 -0.09 7.80
C PRO A 133 8.73 -0.57 6.41
N ALA A 134 7.78 -0.81 5.50
CA ALA A 134 8.09 -1.19 4.13
C ALA A 134 8.96 -0.15 3.43
N ILE A 135 8.53 1.12 3.45
CA ILE A 135 9.27 2.20 2.80
C ILE A 135 10.58 2.49 3.53
N ALA A 136 10.62 2.40 4.86
CA ALA A 136 11.86 2.52 5.61
C ALA A 136 12.90 1.45 5.23
N ALA A 137 12.47 0.21 4.99
CA ALA A 137 13.34 -0.85 4.50
C ALA A 137 13.90 -0.54 3.09
N MET A 138 13.06 0.00 2.18
CA MET A 138 13.51 0.48 0.88
C MET A 138 14.56 1.59 1.04
N THR A 139 14.29 2.57 1.90
CA THR A 139 15.18 3.73 2.12
C THR A 139 16.56 3.30 2.62
N THR A 140 16.65 2.26 3.47
CA THR A 140 17.95 1.76 3.96
C THR A 140 18.84 1.18 2.85
N LEU A 141 18.25 0.76 1.72
CA LEU A 141 18.96 0.20 0.57
C LEU A 141 19.35 1.25 -0.48
N LYS A 142 18.87 2.49 -0.31
CA LYS A 142 19.03 3.57 -1.29
C LYS A 142 20.51 3.88 -1.62
N GLU A 143 21.38 3.84 -0.61
CA GLU A 143 22.81 4.14 -0.77
C GLU A 143 23.65 2.92 -1.17
N GLN A 144 23.06 1.72 -1.21
CA GLN A 144 23.77 0.46 -1.42
C GLN A 144 23.79 0.00 -2.89
N ALA A 145 23.24 0.81 -3.82
CA ALA A 145 23.07 0.45 -5.24
C ALA A 145 22.40 -0.93 -5.43
N THR A 146 21.44 -1.25 -4.56
CA THR A 146 20.75 -2.53 -4.50
C THR A 146 19.81 -2.67 -5.71
N ASP A 147 19.70 -3.86 -6.25
CA ASP A 147 18.77 -4.15 -7.34
C ASP A 147 17.30 -3.97 -6.90
N LEU A 148 16.45 -3.59 -7.84
CA LEU A 148 15.05 -3.27 -7.55
C LEU A 148 14.26 -4.46 -6.98
N ASP A 149 14.56 -5.69 -7.39
CA ASP A 149 13.96 -6.91 -6.87
C ASP A 149 14.27 -7.09 -5.38
N ASP A 150 15.52 -6.91 -4.94
CA ASP A 150 15.90 -6.96 -3.53
C ASP A 150 15.23 -5.86 -2.71
N VAL A 151 15.09 -4.64 -3.28
CA VAL A 151 14.38 -3.52 -2.65
C VAL A 151 12.91 -3.87 -2.38
N LEU A 152 12.22 -4.44 -3.38
CA LEU A 152 10.81 -4.82 -3.24
C LEU A 152 10.62 -6.02 -2.31
N VAL A 153 11.56 -6.97 -2.29
CA VAL A 153 11.54 -8.09 -1.34
C VAL A 153 11.70 -7.60 0.09
N ALA A 154 12.68 -6.72 0.35
CA ALA A 154 12.88 -6.14 1.68
C ALA A 154 11.64 -5.35 2.16
N ALA A 155 11.01 -4.60 1.26
CA ALA A 155 9.76 -3.87 1.57
C ALA A 155 8.63 -4.83 1.94
N ALA A 156 8.46 -5.94 1.20
CA ALA A 156 7.42 -6.93 1.46
C ALA A 156 7.63 -7.63 2.82
N GLU A 157 8.87 -7.99 3.17
CA GLU A 157 9.19 -8.59 4.47
C GLU A 157 8.92 -7.62 5.64
N ALA A 158 9.31 -6.36 5.47
CA ALA A 158 9.07 -5.33 6.49
C ALA A 158 7.56 -5.04 6.65
N ALA A 159 6.80 -4.99 5.54
CA ALA A 159 5.35 -4.83 5.57
C ALA A 159 4.68 -5.98 6.33
N LEU A 160 5.07 -7.22 6.05
CA LEU A 160 4.53 -8.41 6.72
C LEU A 160 4.82 -8.39 8.23
N LYS A 161 6.06 -8.05 8.61
CA LYS A 161 6.45 -7.92 10.02
C LYS A 161 5.63 -6.84 10.72
N GLY A 162 5.45 -5.70 10.06
CA GLY A 162 4.64 -4.60 10.57
C GLY A 162 3.17 -4.98 10.72
N ALA A 163 2.58 -5.64 9.72
CA ALA A 163 1.20 -6.13 9.81
C ALA A 163 1.01 -7.10 10.97
N ASN A 164 1.93 -8.06 11.15
CA ASN A 164 1.86 -9.03 12.24
C ASN A 164 1.97 -8.38 13.63
N SER A 165 2.74 -7.29 13.77
CA SER A 165 2.88 -6.57 15.03
C SER A 165 1.57 -5.95 15.52
N THR A 166 0.63 -5.66 14.60
CA THR A 166 -0.65 -5.03 14.94
C THR A 166 -1.52 -5.88 15.88
N LYS A 167 -1.27 -7.20 15.94
CA LYS A 167 -1.98 -8.11 16.85
C LYS A 167 -1.85 -7.70 18.32
N ASP A 168 -0.70 -7.19 18.69
CA ASP A 168 -0.38 -6.84 20.09
C ASP A 168 -0.69 -5.37 20.41
N LEU A 169 -1.16 -4.59 19.43
CA LEU A 169 -1.46 -3.17 19.59
C LEU A 169 -2.93 -2.94 19.93
N VAL A 170 -3.16 -1.80 20.62
CA VAL A 170 -4.49 -1.22 20.82
C VAL A 170 -4.72 -0.16 19.75
N ALA A 171 -5.86 -0.22 19.09
CA ALA A 171 -6.20 0.71 18.03
C ALA A 171 -6.39 2.14 18.53
N LYS A 172 -5.73 3.11 17.87
CA LYS A 172 -5.83 4.54 18.18
C LYS A 172 -6.57 5.33 17.10
N PHE A 173 -6.82 4.71 15.95
CA PHE A 173 -7.51 5.32 14.80
C PHE A 173 -8.63 4.42 14.29
N GLY A 174 -9.43 4.97 13.38
CA GLY A 174 -10.51 4.26 12.74
C GLY A 174 -11.63 3.81 13.70
N ARG A 175 -12.45 2.88 13.25
CA ARG A 175 -13.58 2.33 14.03
C ARG A 175 -13.10 1.49 15.20
N ALA A 176 -12.01 0.75 15.02
CA ALA A 176 -11.39 -0.09 16.04
C ALA A 176 -10.99 0.68 17.32
N LYS A 177 -10.71 2.00 17.22
CA LYS A 177 -10.42 2.87 18.36
C LYS A 177 -11.50 2.80 19.46
N ASN A 178 -12.76 2.67 19.05
CA ASN A 178 -13.89 2.64 19.99
C ASN A 178 -13.93 1.37 20.87
N LEU A 179 -13.17 0.33 20.48
CA LEU A 179 -13.07 -0.92 21.24
C LEU A 179 -12.02 -0.83 22.37
N GLY A 180 -11.08 0.14 22.31
CA GLY A 180 -9.99 0.25 23.27
C GLY A 180 -9.20 -1.06 23.37
N GLU A 181 -8.96 -1.56 24.59
CA GLU A 181 -8.22 -2.81 24.83
C GLU A 181 -8.82 -4.05 24.13
N ARG A 182 -10.11 -4.06 23.84
CA ARG A 182 -10.75 -5.17 23.10
C ARG A 182 -10.30 -5.28 21.64
N SER A 183 -9.63 -4.25 21.11
CA SER A 183 -9.02 -4.30 19.78
C SER A 183 -7.70 -5.09 19.73
N ARG A 184 -7.11 -5.39 20.90
CA ARG A 184 -5.91 -6.22 21.03
C ARG A 184 -6.24 -7.69 20.72
N GLY A 185 -5.30 -8.42 20.14
CA GLY A 185 -5.44 -9.85 19.82
C GLY A 185 -5.86 -10.13 18.38
N SER A 186 -6.40 -9.14 17.65
CA SER A 186 -6.68 -9.22 16.21
C SER A 186 -5.61 -8.48 15.39
N LEU A 187 -5.39 -8.90 14.15
CA LEU A 187 -4.61 -8.13 13.18
C LEU A 187 -5.42 -6.93 12.66
N ASP A 188 -4.74 -5.85 12.25
CA ASP A 188 -5.36 -4.76 11.53
C ASP A 188 -5.57 -5.14 10.05
N ALA A 189 -6.80 -5.04 9.55
CA ALA A 189 -7.14 -5.41 8.19
C ALA A 189 -6.38 -4.55 7.15
N GLY A 190 -6.19 -3.25 7.43
CA GLY A 190 -5.44 -2.33 6.59
C GLY A 190 -3.95 -2.66 6.52
N ALA A 191 -3.33 -3.03 7.63
CA ALA A 191 -1.95 -3.47 7.66
C ALA A 191 -1.76 -4.80 6.90
N VAL A 192 -2.69 -5.74 7.06
CA VAL A 192 -2.66 -7.03 6.35
C VAL A 192 -2.80 -6.84 4.84
N SER A 193 -3.77 -6.03 4.38
CA SER A 193 -3.93 -5.76 2.95
C SER A 193 -2.71 -5.03 2.37
N THR A 194 -2.08 -4.12 3.11
CA THR A 194 -0.83 -3.47 2.71
C THR A 194 0.29 -4.49 2.53
N ALA A 195 0.45 -5.42 3.48
CA ALA A 195 1.47 -6.49 3.37
C ALA A 195 1.22 -7.41 2.17
N LEU A 196 -0.04 -7.77 1.88
CA LEU A 196 -0.41 -8.54 0.69
C LEU A 196 -0.03 -7.82 -0.61
N ILE A 197 -0.30 -6.51 -0.70
CA ILE A 197 0.04 -5.69 -1.86
C ILE A 197 1.56 -5.62 -2.06
N TYR A 198 2.34 -5.36 -1.02
CA TYR A 198 3.80 -5.31 -1.13
C TYR A 198 4.39 -6.68 -1.48
N ARG A 199 3.81 -7.78 -0.98
CA ARG A 199 4.20 -9.14 -1.39
C ARG A 199 3.96 -9.35 -2.88
N ALA A 200 2.79 -8.95 -3.39
CA ALA A 200 2.47 -9.05 -4.81
C ALA A 200 3.40 -8.19 -5.68
N TYR A 201 3.86 -7.04 -5.18
CA TYR A 201 4.87 -6.21 -5.84
C TYR A 201 6.23 -6.93 -5.93
N ALA A 202 6.69 -7.54 -4.85
CA ALA A 202 7.92 -8.34 -4.85
C ALA A 202 7.82 -9.58 -5.77
N ASP A 203 6.64 -10.18 -5.89
CA ASP A 203 6.43 -11.33 -6.80
C ASP A 203 6.37 -10.90 -8.28
N ALA A 204 6.14 -9.62 -8.58
CA ALA A 204 6.14 -9.10 -9.95
C ALA A 204 7.56 -8.98 -10.56
N VAL A 205 8.61 -8.95 -9.77
CA VAL A 205 10.01 -8.82 -10.22
C VAL A 205 10.76 -10.16 -10.27
N LYS A 206 10.10 -11.25 -9.88
CA LYS A 206 10.57 -12.63 -10.08
C LYS A 206 10.13 -13.12 -11.46
#